data_7b59cfbbedc6723239177b580440c122
#
_entry.id   7b59cfbbedc6723239177b580440c122
#
_cell.length_a   1.000
_cell.length_b   1.000
_cell.length_c   1.000
_cell.angle_alpha   90.00
_cell.angle_beta   90.00
_cell.angle_gamma   90.00
#
_symmetry.space_group_name_H-M   'P 1'
#
loop_
_entity.id
_entity.type
_entity.pdbx_description
1 polymer ?
#
loop_
_entity_poly.entity_id
_entity_poly.type
_entity_poly.pdbx_seq_one_letter_code
_entity_poly.pdbx_strand_id
1 'polypeptide(L)'
;MKRLKVLCSLCLCALVAFSGCAQSTGQTDTSQAGSAGEAQTHESAADTAALRMLTPPDGVYVTTGMGTQEGYYLLEAQQGGGQNMKYIDFATAKLIYLSNDPSALHTNEADTSWMEQSAAFLFVLNEKLYCTATDFSGATVIFEMSPTGSDRRQVLKLPGNLSMKKGLATDGVNLYTTLDAVNEQMQLTSALYCLSPETGEVTLLQELGEADLLYGADGNCLYFKCTDVLDGQDGLKAESTLKAYSLQNKSLETIFSWPEGSNCGAIRNGCFYYFTYEDGTLYALNLTTKETVTLAQDLPNTGSMDGIYFDDIRDNHFLYWLVQPSDEPEKRVCETYGVDLESGACSQVTLHGGFETGEYLPIVWETDNEFLVQYSREPQKVMLTAPDGSQYESETSVVQYALIAKADFWQDKPNYRLVGRIDQ
;
A
#
# COMPACT_ATOMS: atom_id res chain seq x y z
N MET A 1 -31.65 -28.84 -4.82
CA MET A 1 -30.20 -28.65 -4.91
C MET A 1 -29.92 -27.61 -6.00
N LYS A 2 -29.78 -26.35 -5.61
CA LYS A 2 -29.42 -25.26 -6.53
C LYS A 2 -27.98 -24.85 -6.15
N ARG A 3 -27.06 -25.09 -7.08
CA ARG A 3 -25.67 -24.66 -6.94
C ARG A 3 -25.62 -23.12 -7.11
N LEU A 4 -25.29 -22.41 -6.06
CA LEU A 4 -24.99 -20.99 -6.09
C LEU A 4 -23.57 -20.86 -6.63
N LYS A 5 -23.43 -20.34 -7.85
CA LYS A 5 -22.12 -19.96 -8.40
C LYS A 5 -21.73 -18.63 -7.78
N VAL A 6 -20.71 -18.63 -6.95
CA VAL A 6 -20.03 -17.40 -6.52
C VAL A 6 -19.27 -16.88 -7.75
N LEU A 7 -19.72 -15.77 -8.30
CA LEU A 7 -18.98 -15.03 -9.33
C LEU A 7 -17.89 -14.19 -8.61
N CYS A 8 -16.66 -14.65 -8.70
CA CYS A 8 -15.52 -13.77 -8.47
C CYS A 8 -15.49 -12.72 -9.60
N SER A 9 -15.67 -11.48 -9.24
CA SER A 9 -15.56 -10.35 -10.16
C SER A 9 -14.08 -10.09 -10.42
N LEU A 10 -13.55 -10.65 -11.52
CA LEU A 10 -12.24 -10.26 -12.06
C LEU A 10 -12.41 -8.87 -12.68
N CYS A 11 -11.83 -7.85 -12.07
CA CYS A 11 -11.57 -6.57 -12.74
C CYS A 11 -10.43 -6.79 -13.75
N LEU A 12 -10.81 -7.02 -15.01
CA LEU A 12 -9.89 -7.03 -16.14
C LEU A 12 -9.66 -5.57 -16.57
N CYS A 13 -8.52 -4.99 -16.21
CA CYS A 13 -8.07 -3.75 -16.81
C CYS A 13 -7.26 -4.09 -18.06
N ALA A 14 -7.78 -3.71 -19.23
CA ALA A 14 -7.12 -3.91 -20.51
C ALA A 14 -6.40 -2.64 -20.99
N LEU A 15 -5.26 -2.83 -21.39
CA LEU A 15 -4.15 -2.30 -22.17
C LEU A 15 -4.41 -1.35 -23.35
N VAL A 16 -3.50 -0.46 -23.63
CA VAL A 16 -2.93 -0.23 -24.99
C VAL A 16 -1.60 0.54 -24.96
N ALA A 17 -0.65 0.16 -25.80
CA ALA A 17 0.73 0.60 -25.94
C ALA A 17 1.06 1.55 -27.09
N PHE A 18 2.16 2.28 -26.99
CA PHE A 18 3.09 2.44 -28.12
C PHE A 18 4.49 2.94 -27.72
N SER A 19 5.45 2.44 -28.44
CA SER A 19 6.89 2.62 -28.31
C SER A 19 7.45 3.73 -29.20
N GLY A 20 8.49 4.41 -28.74
CA GLY A 20 9.34 5.23 -29.62
C GLY A 20 10.75 5.38 -29.07
N CYS A 21 11.74 4.92 -29.85
CA CYS A 21 13.18 5.08 -29.60
C CYS A 21 13.74 6.42 -30.10
N ALA A 22 14.67 7.01 -29.40
CA ALA A 22 15.71 7.86 -30.00
C ALA A 22 17.00 7.87 -29.18
N GLN A 23 18.11 7.59 -29.84
CA GLN A 23 19.50 7.67 -29.39
C GLN A 23 20.03 9.09 -29.45
N SER A 24 20.95 9.48 -28.56
CA SER A 24 22.07 10.36 -28.94
C SER A 24 23.28 10.22 -28.02
N THR A 25 24.42 10.30 -28.63
CA THR A 25 25.80 10.05 -28.24
C THR A 25 26.53 11.34 -27.81
N GLY A 26 27.63 11.17 -27.06
CA GLY A 26 28.76 12.13 -26.98
C GLY A 26 29.32 12.22 -25.57
N GLN A 27 30.40 11.63 -25.28
CA GLN A 27 31.84 11.89 -25.43
C GLN A 27 32.40 12.99 -24.50
N THR A 28 33.29 12.52 -23.68
CA THR A 28 34.75 12.74 -23.37
C THR A 28 35.01 13.97 -22.49
N ASP A 29 36.00 14.06 -21.62
CA ASP A 29 37.37 13.52 -21.53
C ASP A 29 38.04 13.75 -20.15
N THR A 30 38.92 12.86 -19.81
CA THR A 30 40.33 12.92 -19.29
C THR A 30 40.65 13.50 -17.92
N SER A 31 41.27 12.62 -17.15
CA SER A 31 42.68 12.46 -16.61
C SER A 31 42.98 13.18 -15.29
N GLN A 32 43.55 12.54 -14.31
CA GLN A 32 44.96 12.13 -14.17
C GLN A 32 45.26 11.40 -12.86
N ALA A 33 46.18 10.53 -12.95
CA ALA A 33 46.86 9.63 -12.10
C ALA A 33 47.35 10.12 -10.72
N GLY A 34 47.49 9.12 -9.83
CA GLY A 34 48.56 9.15 -8.86
C GLY A 34 48.35 8.40 -7.55
N SER A 35 49.12 7.35 -7.38
CA SER A 35 49.67 6.76 -6.17
C SER A 35 48.97 5.54 -5.58
N ALA A 36 49.71 4.44 -5.67
CA ALA A 36 49.43 3.16 -5.03
C ALA A 36 49.52 3.25 -3.50
N GLY A 37 48.47 2.75 -2.84
CA GLY A 37 48.46 2.42 -1.43
C GLY A 37 47.73 1.10 -1.29
N GLU A 38 48.29 0.18 -0.58
CA GLU A 38 47.85 -1.19 -0.37
C GLU A 38 46.40 -1.26 0.04
N ALA A 39 45.60 -1.94 -0.77
CA ALA A 39 44.19 -2.21 -0.51
C ALA A 39 44.07 -3.29 0.57
N GLN A 40 43.83 -2.88 1.81
CA GLN A 40 43.14 -3.73 2.76
C GLN A 40 41.69 -3.83 2.27
N THR A 41 41.31 -5.00 1.80
CA THR A 41 39.93 -5.36 1.54
C THR A 41 39.18 -5.41 2.87
N HIS A 42 38.65 -4.26 3.28
CA HIS A 42 37.49 -4.25 4.15
C HIS A 42 36.31 -4.69 3.28
N GLU A 43 35.87 -5.94 3.41
CA GLU A 43 34.52 -6.32 3.12
C GLU A 43 33.64 -5.41 3.99
N SER A 44 33.13 -4.34 3.40
CA SER A 44 32.04 -3.57 3.93
C SER A 44 30.84 -4.53 3.94
N ALA A 45 30.53 -5.09 5.12
CA ALA A 45 29.21 -5.61 5.36
C ALA A 45 28.28 -4.45 5.04
N ALA A 46 27.58 -4.54 3.91
CA ALA A 46 26.48 -3.64 3.61
C ALA A 46 25.53 -3.74 4.81
N ASP A 47 25.36 -2.63 5.50
CA ASP A 47 24.37 -2.49 6.57
C ASP A 47 23.02 -2.73 5.88
N THR A 48 22.56 -3.99 5.88
CA THR A 48 21.28 -4.35 5.28
C THR A 48 20.22 -3.60 6.10
N ALA A 49 19.62 -2.61 5.50
CA ALA A 49 18.55 -1.87 6.12
C ALA A 49 17.47 -2.85 6.59
N ALA A 50 16.94 -2.66 7.78
CA ALA A 50 15.90 -3.54 8.33
C ALA A 50 14.72 -3.63 7.34
N LEU A 51 14.17 -4.82 7.19
CA LEU A 51 12.98 -5.04 6.39
C LEU A 51 11.84 -4.11 6.82
N ARG A 52 11.18 -3.51 5.84
CA ARG A 52 10.00 -2.66 6.08
C ARG A 52 8.99 -2.81 4.96
N MET A 53 7.73 -2.58 5.28
CA MET A 53 6.68 -2.46 4.27
C MET A 53 6.82 -1.15 3.51
N LEU A 54 6.58 -1.21 2.19
CA LEU A 54 6.42 -0.04 1.32
C LEU A 54 4.95 0.26 1.05
N THR A 55 4.08 -0.75 1.14
CA THR A 55 2.64 -0.62 1.02
C THR A 55 1.97 -1.04 2.33
N PRO A 56 0.80 -0.51 2.67
CA PRO A 56 0.00 -1.06 3.75
C PRO A 56 -0.31 -2.55 3.51
N PRO A 57 -0.49 -3.36 4.55
CA PRO A 57 -1.01 -4.71 4.41
C PRO A 57 -2.40 -4.67 3.78
N ASP A 58 -2.76 -5.77 3.12
CA ASP A 58 -4.03 -5.86 2.37
C ASP A 58 -5.24 -5.68 3.30
N GLY A 59 -6.20 -4.88 2.87
CA GLY A 59 -7.46 -4.61 3.58
C GLY A 59 -7.64 -3.18 4.07
N VAL A 60 -6.57 -2.41 4.16
CA VAL A 60 -6.63 -0.98 4.47
C VAL A 60 -6.68 -0.17 3.17
N TYR A 61 -7.22 1.03 3.20
CA TYR A 61 -7.40 1.89 2.04
C TYR A 61 -6.25 1.81 1.04
N VAL A 62 -6.57 1.35 -0.18
CA VAL A 62 -5.59 1.23 -1.27
C VAL A 62 -5.22 2.64 -1.72
N THR A 63 -4.13 3.15 -1.19
CA THR A 63 -3.53 4.36 -1.72
C THR A 63 -2.75 4.01 -2.99
N THR A 64 -2.76 4.90 -3.99
CA THR A 64 -1.99 4.72 -5.22
C THR A 64 -0.55 5.20 -5.09
N GLY A 65 -0.13 5.56 -3.88
CA GLY A 65 1.16 6.18 -3.68
C GLY A 65 1.73 6.08 -2.28
N MET A 66 2.86 6.71 -2.11
CA MET A 66 3.67 6.73 -0.89
C MET A 66 4.23 8.13 -0.64
N GLY A 67 4.40 8.49 0.62
CA GLY A 67 5.01 9.76 1.01
C GLY A 67 6.45 9.64 1.49
N THR A 68 7.01 10.82 1.75
CA THR A 68 8.26 11.08 2.49
C THR A 68 7.93 12.06 3.62
N GLN A 69 8.94 12.62 4.27
CA GLN A 69 8.72 13.69 5.25
C GLN A 69 8.33 15.02 4.57
N GLU A 70 8.66 15.20 3.29
CA GLU A 70 8.46 16.44 2.54
C GLU A 70 7.17 16.46 1.73
N GLY A 71 6.63 15.29 1.37
CA GLY A 71 5.43 15.23 0.54
C GLY A 71 4.97 13.83 0.19
N TYR A 72 3.93 13.75 -0.64
CA TYR A 72 3.25 12.50 -0.99
C TYR A 72 3.09 12.38 -2.51
N TYR A 73 3.58 11.27 -3.06
CA TYR A 73 3.43 10.90 -4.47
C TYR A 73 2.14 10.11 -4.66
N LEU A 74 1.38 10.41 -5.70
CA LEU A 74 0.14 9.70 -6.03
C LEU A 74 -0.11 9.60 -7.53
N LEU A 75 -0.97 8.66 -7.90
CA LEU A 75 -1.51 8.52 -9.25
C LEU A 75 -2.95 9.04 -9.27
N GLU A 76 -3.29 9.83 -10.27
CA GLU A 76 -4.64 10.30 -10.49
C GLU A 76 -5.08 9.96 -11.91
N ALA A 77 -6.18 9.21 -12.02
CA ALA A 77 -6.77 8.85 -13.31
C ALA A 77 -7.26 10.09 -14.06
N GLN A 78 -7.10 10.09 -15.39
CA GLN A 78 -7.51 11.19 -16.26
C GLN A 78 -8.74 10.82 -17.09
N GLN A 79 -9.51 11.84 -17.43
CA GLN A 79 -10.62 11.69 -18.37
C GLN A 79 -10.08 11.25 -19.75
N GLY A 80 -10.64 10.18 -20.29
CA GLY A 80 -10.19 9.64 -21.58
C GLY A 80 -9.15 8.54 -21.51
N GLY A 81 -8.73 8.16 -20.29
CA GLY A 81 -7.74 7.11 -20.04
C GLY A 81 -6.37 7.69 -19.66
N GLY A 82 -5.49 6.81 -19.19
CA GLY A 82 -4.20 7.20 -18.65
C GLY A 82 -4.28 7.78 -17.22
N GLN A 83 -3.14 8.11 -16.68
CA GLN A 83 -3.00 8.62 -15.32
C GLN A 83 -1.89 9.68 -15.27
N ASN A 84 -1.99 10.59 -14.31
CA ASN A 84 -0.89 11.48 -14.00
C ASN A 84 -0.25 11.13 -12.67
N MET A 85 1.07 11.17 -12.65
CA MET A 85 1.84 11.20 -11.42
C MET A 85 1.78 12.61 -10.85
N LYS A 86 1.35 12.73 -9.61
CA LYS A 86 1.24 13.99 -8.89
C LYS A 86 1.99 13.94 -7.58
N TYR A 87 2.27 15.11 -7.03
CA TYR A 87 2.97 15.27 -5.76
C TYR A 87 2.27 16.30 -4.89
N ILE A 88 2.00 15.96 -3.65
CA ILE A 88 1.57 16.91 -2.63
C ILE A 88 2.80 17.39 -1.88
N ASP A 89 3.15 18.65 -2.04
CA ASP A 89 4.21 19.31 -1.28
C ASP A 89 3.65 19.74 0.09
N PHE A 90 4.21 19.18 1.17
CA PHE A 90 3.71 19.44 2.52
C PHE A 90 4.03 20.86 3.01
N ALA A 91 5.13 21.44 2.57
CA ALA A 91 5.49 22.80 2.97
C ALA A 91 4.50 23.84 2.45
N THR A 92 4.09 23.69 1.20
CA THR A 92 3.18 24.64 0.52
C THR A 92 1.72 24.21 0.55
N ALA A 93 1.43 22.96 0.93
CA ALA A 93 0.12 22.32 0.82
C ALA A 93 -0.46 22.44 -0.59
N LYS A 94 0.31 22.08 -1.61
CA LYS A 94 -0.12 22.10 -3.00
C LYS A 94 0.03 20.75 -3.66
N LEU A 95 -0.98 20.37 -4.45
CA LEU A 95 -0.96 19.23 -5.35
C LEU A 95 -0.47 19.72 -6.72
N ILE A 96 0.66 19.18 -7.18
CA ILE A 96 1.30 19.54 -8.44
C ILE A 96 1.50 18.30 -9.32
N TYR A 97 1.58 18.49 -10.64
CA TYR A 97 2.01 17.45 -11.55
C TYR A 97 3.53 17.21 -11.42
N LEU A 98 3.97 15.96 -11.50
CA LEU A 98 5.38 15.61 -11.62
C LEU A 98 5.85 15.84 -13.06
N SER A 99 5.74 17.09 -13.50
CA SER A 99 6.08 17.55 -14.83
C SER A 99 7.28 18.48 -14.80
N ASN A 100 8.18 18.30 -15.75
CA ASN A 100 9.29 19.23 -16.00
C ASN A 100 8.88 20.43 -16.87
N ASP A 101 7.65 20.42 -17.40
CA ASP A 101 7.07 21.52 -18.18
C ASP A 101 5.74 21.98 -17.54
N PRO A 102 5.73 23.08 -16.78
CA PRO A 102 4.51 23.60 -16.16
C PRO A 102 3.47 24.11 -17.17
N SER A 103 3.81 24.21 -18.45
CA SER A 103 2.88 24.59 -19.52
C SER A 103 2.29 23.40 -20.28
N ALA A 104 2.71 22.17 -19.94
CA ALA A 104 2.21 20.97 -20.57
C ALA A 104 0.70 20.76 -20.29
N LEU A 105 0.02 20.13 -21.22
CA LEU A 105 -1.40 19.80 -21.06
C LEU A 105 -1.63 18.55 -20.19
N HIS A 106 -0.57 17.84 -19.79
CA HIS A 106 -0.59 16.66 -18.95
C HIS A 106 -1.50 15.53 -19.47
N THR A 107 -1.62 15.40 -20.79
CA THR A 107 -2.59 14.47 -21.44
C THR A 107 -1.95 13.46 -22.40
N ASN A 108 -0.62 13.42 -22.49
CA ASN A 108 0.09 12.49 -23.37
C ASN A 108 1.55 12.31 -22.92
N GLU A 109 2.24 11.37 -23.54
CA GLU A 109 3.61 10.94 -23.22
C GLU A 109 4.70 12.04 -23.40
N ALA A 110 4.41 13.16 -24.02
CA ALA A 110 5.35 14.26 -24.09
C ALA A 110 5.56 14.91 -22.71
N ASP A 111 4.68 14.67 -21.77
CA ASP A 111 4.78 15.11 -20.39
C ASP A 111 5.29 14.00 -19.47
N THR A 112 6.27 14.34 -18.62
CA THR A 112 6.86 13.39 -17.67
C THR A 112 5.89 12.91 -16.60
N SER A 113 4.84 13.66 -16.28
CA SER A 113 3.81 13.21 -15.34
C SER A 113 2.89 12.14 -15.93
N TRP A 114 2.77 12.06 -17.26
CA TRP A 114 1.83 11.16 -17.90
C TRP A 114 2.24 9.70 -17.85
N MET A 115 1.28 8.83 -17.52
CA MET A 115 1.39 7.39 -17.57
C MET A 115 0.23 6.83 -18.42
N GLU A 116 0.55 6.34 -19.62
CA GLU A 116 -0.42 5.71 -20.51
C GLU A 116 -0.78 4.31 -20.03
N GLN A 117 0.19 3.60 -19.45
CA GLN A 117 0.01 2.27 -18.89
C GLN A 117 -0.83 2.36 -17.61
N SER A 118 -1.54 1.27 -17.30
CA SER A 118 -2.26 1.15 -16.04
C SER A 118 -1.28 1.06 -14.88
N ALA A 119 -0.88 2.21 -14.37
CA ALA A 119 -0.04 2.31 -13.18
C ALA A 119 -0.87 1.99 -11.93
N ALA A 120 -0.27 1.24 -11.01
CA ALA A 120 -0.96 0.75 -9.83
C ALA A 120 -0.50 1.44 -8.54
N PHE A 121 0.81 1.67 -8.38
CA PHE A 121 1.37 2.15 -7.13
C PHE A 121 2.69 2.88 -7.34
N LEU A 122 2.85 4.03 -6.66
CA LEU A 122 4.11 4.79 -6.58
C LEU A 122 4.77 4.55 -5.23
N PHE A 123 6.08 4.34 -5.21
CA PHE A 123 6.85 4.22 -3.96
C PHE A 123 8.25 4.83 -4.11
N VAL A 124 8.83 5.23 -2.98
CA VAL A 124 10.17 5.81 -2.91
C VAL A 124 11.14 4.81 -2.28
N LEU A 125 12.25 4.58 -2.95
CA LEU A 125 13.33 3.75 -2.46
C LEU A 125 14.67 4.39 -2.86
N ASN A 126 15.57 4.61 -1.88
CA ASN A 126 16.90 5.20 -2.10
C ASN A 126 16.84 6.50 -2.92
N GLU A 127 15.99 7.44 -2.50
CA GLU A 127 15.81 8.76 -3.15
C GLU A 127 15.34 8.72 -4.62
N LYS A 128 14.89 7.55 -5.09
CA LYS A 128 14.29 7.37 -6.41
C LYS A 128 12.82 7.06 -6.28
N LEU A 129 12.06 7.50 -7.27
CA LEU A 129 10.67 7.17 -7.41
C LEU A 129 10.50 5.93 -8.30
N TYR A 130 9.66 5.01 -7.86
CA TYR A 130 9.31 3.81 -8.59
C TYR A 130 7.81 3.76 -8.85
N CYS A 131 7.43 3.13 -9.95
CA CYS A 131 6.04 2.90 -10.30
C CYS A 131 5.84 1.46 -10.75
N THR A 132 4.89 0.76 -10.13
CA THR A 132 4.39 -0.50 -10.67
C THR A 132 3.29 -0.23 -11.68
N ALA A 133 3.35 -0.88 -12.81
CA ALA A 133 2.35 -0.74 -13.88
C ALA A 133 2.12 -2.06 -14.59
N THR A 134 1.05 -2.13 -15.36
CA THR A 134 0.79 -3.25 -16.29
C THR A 134 1.11 -2.78 -17.70
N ASP A 135 2.00 -3.49 -18.37
CA ASP A 135 2.31 -3.18 -19.77
C ASP A 135 1.21 -3.71 -20.72
N PHE A 136 1.37 -3.42 -21.98
CA PHE A 136 0.43 -3.79 -23.05
C PHE A 136 0.32 -5.29 -23.32
N SER A 137 1.28 -6.08 -22.83
CA SER A 137 1.18 -7.53 -22.90
C SER A 137 0.43 -8.12 -21.70
N GLY A 138 0.01 -7.29 -20.74
CA GLY A 138 -0.59 -7.70 -19.48
C GLY A 138 0.42 -8.07 -18.40
N ALA A 139 1.71 -7.88 -18.65
CA ALA A 139 2.74 -8.17 -17.67
C ALA A 139 2.95 -7.01 -16.70
N THR A 140 3.18 -7.30 -15.43
CA THR A 140 3.60 -6.30 -14.47
C THR A 140 5.02 -5.84 -14.75
N VAL A 141 5.22 -4.53 -14.80
CA VAL A 141 6.50 -3.87 -14.97
C VAL A 141 6.76 -2.90 -13.81
N ILE A 142 8.03 -2.67 -13.51
CA ILE A 142 8.44 -1.64 -12.55
C ILE A 142 9.32 -0.63 -13.29
N PHE A 143 8.93 0.63 -13.20
CA PHE A 143 9.71 1.76 -13.67
C PHE A 143 10.46 2.40 -12.52
N GLU A 144 11.66 2.88 -12.78
CA GLU A 144 12.45 3.77 -11.94
C GLU A 144 12.52 5.15 -12.60
N MET A 145 12.48 6.20 -11.80
CA MET A 145 12.60 7.57 -12.26
C MET A 145 13.17 8.47 -11.16
N SER A 146 13.55 9.70 -11.53
CA SER A 146 13.90 10.71 -10.54
C SER A 146 12.67 11.10 -9.70
N PRO A 147 12.84 11.71 -8.51
CA PRO A 147 11.71 12.20 -7.70
C PRO A 147 10.83 13.23 -8.40
N THR A 148 11.31 13.82 -9.50
CA THR A 148 10.55 14.76 -10.34
C THR A 148 9.78 14.09 -11.48
N GLY A 149 9.78 12.75 -11.55
CA GLY A 149 9.13 11.99 -12.62
C GLY A 149 9.93 11.86 -13.91
N SER A 150 11.09 12.53 -14.02
CA SER A 150 11.98 12.46 -15.19
C SER A 150 12.85 11.20 -15.20
N ASP A 151 13.55 10.96 -16.32
CA ASP A 151 14.51 9.85 -16.50
C ASP A 151 13.87 8.47 -16.29
N ARG A 152 12.60 8.33 -16.65
CA ARG A 152 11.83 7.11 -16.49
C ARG A 152 12.42 5.98 -17.34
N ARG A 153 12.71 4.86 -16.68
CA ARG A 153 13.18 3.64 -17.34
C ARG A 153 12.54 2.40 -16.71
N GLN A 154 12.22 1.41 -17.51
CA GLN A 154 11.82 0.11 -16.99
C GLN A 154 13.02 -0.61 -16.41
N VAL A 155 12.93 -1.00 -15.13
CA VAL A 155 14.00 -1.72 -14.41
C VAL A 155 13.67 -3.19 -14.22
N LEU A 156 12.38 -3.55 -14.25
CA LEU A 156 11.95 -4.92 -14.07
C LEU A 156 10.69 -5.20 -14.88
N LYS A 157 10.60 -6.42 -15.41
CA LYS A 157 9.38 -6.97 -16.03
C LYS A 157 9.16 -8.38 -15.49
N LEU A 158 7.98 -8.62 -14.92
CA LEU A 158 7.61 -9.96 -14.50
C LEU A 158 7.33 -10.85 -15.70
N PRO A 159 7.63 -12.16 -15.63
CA PRO A 159 7.13 -13.12 -16.60
C PRO A 159 5.61 -12.99 -16.77
N GLY A 160 5.12 -13.12 -18.00
CA GLY A 160 3.74 -12.81 -18.36
C GLY A 160 2.65 -13.68 -17.70
N ASN A 161 3.04 -14.73 -16.99
CA ASN A 161 2.13 -15.56 -16.18
C ASN A 161 2.09 -15.17 -14.69
N LEU A 162 2.89 -14.17 -14.28
CA LEU A 162 2.95 -13.70 -12.91
C LEU A 162 2.25 -12.36 -12.76
N SER A 163 1.38 -12.25 -11.77
CA SER A 163 0.73 -11.01 -11.36
C SER A 163 1.05 -10.68 -9.91
N MET A 164 1.29 -9.40 -9.63
CA MET A 164 1.64 -8.94 -8.30
C MET A 164 0.40 -8.78 -7.44
N LYS A 165 0.42 -9.39 -6.25
CA LYS A 165 -0.55 -9.12 -5.19
C LYS A 165 -0.26 -7.77 -4.53
N LYS A 166 -1.18 -7.33 -3.71
CA LYS A 166 -0.94 -6.24 -2.77
C LYS A 166 0.07 -6.68 -1.71
N GLY A 167 0.76 -5.72 -1.13
CA GLY A 167 1.83 -5.97 -0.18
C GLY A 167 3.20 -5.99 -0.86
N LEU A 168 3.99 -4.97 -0.55
CA LEU A 168 5.35 -4.79 -1.04
C LEU A 168 6.24 -4.42 0.15
N ALA A 169 7.33 -5.14 0.32
CA ALA A 169 8.34 -4.88 1.33
C ALA A 169 9.71 -4.68 0.70
N THR A 170 10.66 -4.15 1.46
CA THR A 170 12.05 -3.95 1.02
C THR A 170 13.03 -4.11 2.16
N ASP A 171 14.24 -4.53 1.83
CA ASP A 171 15.46 -4.47 2.67
C ASP A 171 16.33 -3.25 2.33
N GLY A 172 15.81 -2.31 1.56
CA GLY A 172 16.54 -1.15 1.04
C GLY A 172 17.23 -1.39 -0.31
N VAL A 173 17.36 -2.62 -0.77
CA VAL A 173 18.00 -2.99 -2.06
C VAL A 173 17.01 -3.76 -2.94
N ASN A 174 16.41 -4.79 -2.40
CA ASN A 174 15.46 -5.66 -3.09
C ASN A 174 14.03 -5.36 -2.66
N LEU A 175 13.10 -5.81 -3.49
CA LEU A 175 11.68 -5.78 -3.21
C LEU A 175 11.19 -7.21 -2.94
N TYR A 176 10.27 -7.35 -2.00
CA TYR A 176 9.65 -8.62 -1.63
C TYR A 176 8.15 -8.50 -1.75
N THR A 177 7.53 -9.43 -2.47
CA THR A 177 6.08 -9.43 -2.70
C THR A 177 5.58 -10.84 -2.99
N THR A 178 4.28 -11.04 -2.84
CA THR A 178 3.62 -12.25 -3.32
C THR A 178 3.21 -12.08 -4.78
N LEU A 179 3.52 -13.09 -5.58
CA LEU A 179 3.08 -13.17 -6.98
C LEU A 179 2.16 -14.38 -7.13
N ASP A 180 1.09 -14.16 -7.90
CA ASP A 180 0.18 -15.21 -8.34
C ASP A 180 0.53 -15.65 -9.76
N ALA A 181 0.40 -16.94 -10.01
CA ALA A 181 0.48 -17.54 -11.33
C ALA A 181 -0.75 -18.41 -11.59
N VAL A 182 -1.21 -18.43 -12.83
CA VAL A 182 -2.19 -19.42 -13.28
C VAL A 182 -1.44 -20.50 -14.04
N ASN A 183 -1.50 -21.74 -13.54
CA ASN A 183 -0.86 -22.88 -14.17
C ASN A 183 -1.65 -23.37 -15.41
N GLU A 184 -1.09 -24.34 -16.13
CA GLU A 184 -1.74 -24.93 -17.32
C GLU A 184 -3.10 -25.59 -17.03
N GLN A 185 -3.34 -25.98 -15.79
CA GLN A 185 -4.61 -26.57 -15.32
C GLN A 185 -5.61 -25.51 -14.84
N MET A 186 -5.34 -24.22 -15.10
CA MET A 186 -6.14 -23.06 -14.65
C MET A 186 -6.26 -22.96 -13.11
N GLN A 187 -5.29 -23.48 -12.38
CA GLN A 187 -5.22 -23.35 -10.92
C GLN A 187 -4.36 -22.14 -10.57
N LEU A 188 -4.82 -21.36 -9.63
CA LEU A 188 -4.06 -20.27 -9.05
C LEU A 188 -3.00 -20.82 -8.10
N THR A 189 -1.80 -20.33 -8.19
CA THR A 189 -0.69 -20.62 -7.25
C THR A 189 -0.10 -19.30 -6.81
N SER A 190 0.31 -19.24 -5.55
CA SER A 190 0.93 -18.06 -4.96
C SER A 190 2.29 -18.37 -4.40
N ALA A 191 3.22 -17.44 -4.49
CA ALA A 191 4.54 -17.60 -3.91
C ALA A 191 5.16 -16.25 -3.53
N LEU A 192 6.09 -16.27 -2.59
CA LEU A 192 6.95 -15.15 -2.25
C LEU A 192 8.11 -15.04 -3.23
N TYR A 193 8.33 -13.87 -3.75
CA TYR A 193 9.44 -13.55 -4.62
C TYR A 193 10.29 -12.40 -4.09
N CYS A 194 11.58 -12.49 -4.40
CA CYS A 194 12.53 -11.38 -4.33
C CYS A 194 12.68 -10.79 -5.75
N LEU A 195 12.51 -9.50 -5.86
CA LEU A 195 12.66 -8.74 -7.09
C LEU A 195 13.84 -7.78 -6.92
N SER A 196 14.81 -7.83 -7.84
CA SER A 196 15.95 -6.93 -7.82
C SER A 196 15.80 -5.83 -8.89
N PRO A 197 15.47 -4.58 -8.52
CA PRO A 197 15.40 -3.48 -9.47
C PRO A 197 16.74 -3.17 -10.15
N GLU A 198 17.87 -3.48 -9.50
CA GLU A 198 19.19 -3.24 -10.03
C GLU A 198 19.57 -4.19 -11.17
N THR A 199 19.26 -5.49 -11.01
CA THR A 199 19.63 -6.53 -11.99
C THR A 199 18.47 -6.95 -12.89
N GLY A 200 17.23 -6.63 -12.51
CA GLY A 200 16.02 -7.12 -13.18
C GLY A 200 15.69 -8.58 -12.85
N GLU A 201 16.36 -9.18 -11.87
CA GLU A 201 16.16 -10.58 -11.49
C GLU A 201 14.88 -10.77 -10.67
N VAL A 202 14.18 -11.88 -10.94
CA VAL A 202 12.95 -12.31 -10.25
C VAL A 202 13.18 -13.70 -9.68
N THR A 203 13.37 -13.80 -8.36
CA THR A 203 13.75 -15.04 -7.69
C THR A 203 12.64 -15.56 -6.80
N LEU A 204 12.19 -16.80 -7.04
CA LEU A 204 11.27 -17.52 -6.15
C LEU A 204 11.95 -17.82 -4.82
N LEU A 205 11.32 -17.43 -3.71
CA LEU A 205 11.85 -17.72 -2.36
C LEU A 205 11.06 -18.81 -1.66
N GLN A 206 9.71 -18.79 -1.73
CA GLN A 206 8.86 -19.69 -0.96
C GLN A 206 7.50 -19.85 -1.64
N GLU A 207 7.05 -21.08 -1.83
CA GLU A 207 5.66 -21.36 -2.20
C GLU A 207 4.72 -21.03 -1.02
N LEU A 208 3.55 -20.48 -1.34
CA LEU A 208 2.55 -20.02 -0.40
C LEU A 208 1.17 -20.60 -0.76
N GLY A 209 0.23 -20.51 0.17
CA GLY A 209 -1.18 -20.77 -0.12
C GLY A 209 -1.80 -19.66 -0.99
N GLU A 210 -2.86 -19.99 -1.72
CA GLU A 210 -3.57 -19.06 -2.60
C GLU A 210 -4.11 -17.83 -1.83
N ALA A 211 -4.55 -18.03 -0.58
CA ALA A 211 -5.08 -16.98 0.28
C ALA A 211 -4.02 -16.29 1.15
N ASP A 212 -2.75 -16.67 1.02
CA ASP A 212 -1.67 -16.07 1.82
C ASP A 212 -1.34 -14.66 1.30
N LEU A 213 -1.25 -13.71 2.23
CA LEU A 213 -1.02 -12.29 1.94
C LEU A 213 0.20 -11.79 2.71
N LEU A 214 1.06 -11.03 2.05
CA LEU A 214 2.14 -10.32 2.74
C LEU A 214 1.54 -9.24 3.65
N TYR A 215 1.68 -9.47 4.96
CA TYR A 215 0.98 -8.72 6.00
C TYR A 215 1.88 -7.76 6.77
N GLY A 216 3.18 -8.01 6.78
CA GLY A 216 4.15 -7.18 7.48
C GLY A 216 5.58 -7.54 7.17
N ALA A 217 6.49 -6.66 7.56
CA ALA A 217 7.94 -6.85 7.46
C ALA A 217 8.60 -6.17 8.66
N ASP A 218 9.46 -6.90 9.36
CA ASP A 218 10.19 -6.37 10.51
C ASP A 218 11.46 -7.22 10.76
N GLY A 219 12.54 -6.57 11.16
CA GLY A 219 13.84 -7.21 11.37
C GLY A 219 14.33 -7.93 10.11
N ASN A 220 14.40 -9.26 10.17
CA ASN A 220 14.80 -10.14 9.06
C ASN A 220 13.66 -11.04 8.58
N CYS A 221 12.42 -10.75 8.95
CA CYS A 221 11.26 -11.58 8.67
C CYS A 221 10.20 -10.83 7.86
N LEU A 222 9.63 -11.57 6.91
CA LEU A 222 8.40 -11.22 6.21
C LEU A 222 7.25 -12.02 6.83
N TYR A 223 6.16 -11.35 7.12
CA TYR A 223 5.00 -11.95 7.80
C TYR A 223 3.83 -12.09 6.86
N PHE A 224 3.17 -13.24 6.94
CA PHE A 224 2.04 -13.57 6.07
C PHE A 224 0.82 -13.88 6.92
N LYS A 225 -0.30 -13.25 6.58
CA LYS A 225 -1.62 -13.68 7.04
C LYS A 225 -2.08 -14.79 6.10
N CYS A 226 -2.26 -15.98 6.65
CA CYS A 226 -2.68 -17.17 5.94
C CYS A 226 -4.09 -17.55 6.43
N THR A 227 -5.02 -17.77 5.50
CA THR A 227 -6.40 -18.10 5.83
C THR A 227 -6.76 -19.44 5.19
N ASP A 228 -6.99 -20.45 6.01
CA ASP A 228 -7.46 -21.76 5.60
C ASP A 228 -8.99 -21.81 5.74
N VAL A 229 -9.68 -22.21 4.67
CA VAL A 229 -11.12 -22.42 4.69
C VAL A 229 -11.39 -23.91 4.88
N LEU A 230 -11.92 -24.27 6.03
CA LEU A 230 -12.19 -25.64 6.42
C LEU A 230 -13.67 -25.98 6.21
N ASP A 231 -13.94 -27.15 5.62
CA ASP A 231 -15.29 -27.71 5.57
C ASP A 231 -15.69 -28.25 6.95
N GLY A 232 -16.51 -27.50 7.67
CA GLY A 232 -17.08 -27.93 8.96
C GLY A 232 -18.44 -28.57 8.80
N GLN A 233 -18.87 -29.32 9.84
CA GLN A 233 -20.23 -29.92 9.89
C GLN A 233 -21.33 -28.83 9.90
N ASP A 234 -21.02 -27.63 10.37
CA ASP A 234 -21.94 -26.50 10.51
C ASP A 234 -21.74 -25.42 9.42
N GLY A 235 -20.92 -25.67 8.41
CA GLY A 235 -20.59 -24.76 7.32
C GLY A 235 -19.10 -24.50 7.15
N LEU A 236 -18.75 -23.55 6.28
CA LEU A 236 -17.35 -23.16 6.06
C LEU A 236 -16.84 -22.37 7.27
N LYS A 237 -15.73 -22.81 7.84
CA LYS A 237 -15.00 -22.10 8.90
C LYS A 237 -13.67 -21.60 8.34
N ALA A 238 -13.36 -20.35 8.57
CA ALA A 238 -12.08 -19.77 8.21
C ALA A 238 -11.18 -19.71 9.46
N GLU A 239 -9.98 -20.27 9.36
CA GLU A 239 -8.95 -20.17 10.40
C GLU A 239 -7.79 -19.35 9.83
N SER A 240 -7.38 -18.31 10.55
CA SER A 240 -6.27 -17.45 10.14
C SER A 240 -5.05 -17.71 11.01
N THR A 241 -3.88 -17.75 10.38
CA THR A 241 -2.58 -17.87 11.05
C THR A 241 -1.63 -16.79 10.56
N LEU A 242 -0.74 -16.35 11.45
CA LEU A 242 0.39 -15.51 11.09
C LEU A 242 1.62 -16.40 10.93
N LYS A 243 2.22 -16.39 9.75
CA LYS A 243 3.46 -17.09 9.47
C LYS A 243 4.59 -16.09 9.26
N ALA A 244 5.80 -16.45 9.68
CA ALA A 244 7.01 -15.67 9.45
C ALA A 244 7.94 -16.40 8.50
N TYR A 245 8.37 -15.73 7.44
CA TYR A 245 9.45 -16.18 6.58
C TYR A 245 10.74 -15.47 6.94
N SER A 246 11.72 -16.22 7.41
CA SER A 246 13.07 -15.70 7.73
C SER A 246 13.92 -15.63 6.46
N LEU A 247 14.35 -14.45 6.06
CA LEU A 247 15.31 -14.29 4.94
C LEU A 247 16.64 -14.97 5.22
N GLN A 248 17.09 -14.97 6.48
CA GLN A 248 18.35 -15.58 6.89
C GLN A 248 18.30 -17.10 6.83
N ASN A 249 17.25 -17.70 7.39
CA ASN A 249 17.13 -19.15 7.52
C ASN A 249 16.44 -19.79 6.31
N LYS A 250 15.82 -18.98 5.44
CA LYS A 250 15.01 -19.42 4.29
C LYS A 250 13.93 -20.43 4.70
N SER A 251 13.24 -20.15 5.80
CA SER A 251 12.22 -21.02 6.37
C SER A 251 10.95 -20.25 6.70
N LEU A 252 9.82 -20.87 6.49
CA LEU A 252 8.49 -20.37 6.84
C LEU A 252 7.98 -21.13 8.06
N GLU A 253 7.59 -20.41 9.11
CA GLU A 253 7.04 -20.99 10.33
C GLU A 253 5.74 -20.30 10.77
N THR A 254 4.81 -21.03 11.36
CA THR A 254 3.63 -20.46 12.00
C THR A 254 4.02 -19.91 13.36
N ILE A 255 3.74 -18.63 13.60
CA ILE A 255 4.08 -17.93 14.84
C ILE A 255 2.89 -17.58 15.71
N PHE A 256 1.68 -17.55 15.11
CA PHE A 256 0.46 -17.22 15.82
C PHE A 256 -0.75 -17.78 15.09
N SER A 257 -1.77 -18.23 15.84
CA SER A 257 -3.08 -18.55 15.32
C SER A 257 -4.07 -17.52 15.85
N TRP A 258 -4.81 -16.89 14.95
CA TRP A 258 -5.82 -15.91 15.34
C TRP A 258 -6.88 -16.55 16.21
N PRO A 259 -7.19 -15.99 17.37
CA PRO A 259 -8.37 -16.43 18.14
C PRO A 259 -9.64 -16.26 17.29
N GLU A 260 -10.61 -17.11 17.53
CA GLU A 260 -11.96 -16.89 17.01
C GLU A 260 -12.44 -15.52 17.52
N GLY A 261 -13.01 -14.70 16.63
CA GLY A 261 -13.39 -13.33 17.02
C GLY A 261 -12.27 -12.30 16.97
N SER A 262 -11.17 -12.56 16.25
CA SER A 262 -10.16 -11.54 15.96
C SER A 262 -9.75 -11.60 14.50
N ASN A 263 -9.72 -10.45 13.84
CA ASN A 263 -9.20 -10.37 12.49
C ASN A 263 -8.46 -9.04 12.18
N CYS A 264 -8.45 -8.13 13.13
CA CYS A 264 -7.79 -6.83 13.01
C CYS A 264 -6.44 -6.86 13.69
N GLY A 265 -5.40 -6.44 13.02
CA GLY A 265 -4.07 -6.37 13.62
C GLY A 265 -3.04 -5.69 12.72
N ALA A 266 -1.89 -5.38 13.30
CA ALA A 266 -0.74 -4.80 12.62
C ALA A 266 0.58 -5.26 13.22
N ILE A 267 1.65 -5.20 12.41
CA ILE A 267 3.01 -5.47 12.87
C ILE A 267 3.77 -4.14 12.95
N ARG A 268 4.33 -3.87 14.11
CA ARG A 268 5.14 -2.67 14.35
C ARG A 268 6.17 -2.93 15.44
N ASN A 269 7.43 -2.51 15.23
CA ASN A 269 8.49 -2.50 16.24
C ASN A 269 8.66 -3.85 16.97
N GLY A 270 8.72 -4.97 16.24
CA GLY A 270 8.91 -6.31 16.82
C GLY A 270 7.69 -6.90 17.52
N CYS A 271 6.53 -6.25 17.42
CA CYS A 271 5.29 -6.74 18.00
C CYS A 271 4.20 -6.89 16.93
N PHE A 272 3.36 -7.91 17.11
CA PHE A 272 2.10 -8.04 16.42
C PHE A 272 0.98 -7.63 17.37
N TYR A 273 0.27 -6.57 17.02
CA TYR A 273 -0.89 -6.07 17.75
C TYR A 273 -2.14 -6.64 17.14
N TYR A 274 -3.05 -7.18 17.96
CA TYR A 274 -4.32 -7.71 17.48
C TYR A 274 -5.46 -7.43 18.45
N PHE A 275 -6.64 -7.22 17.87
CA PHE A 275 -7.85 -6.86 18.59
C PHE A 275 -8.85 -8.02 18.56
N THR A 276 -9.46 -8.30 19.71
CA THR A 276 -10.56 -9.27 19.86
C THR A 276 -11.87 -8.50 20.04
N TYR A 277 -12.82 -8.75 19.15
CA TYR A 277 -14.10 -8.00 19.14
C TYR A 277 -15.14 -8.57 20.10
N GLU A 278 -14.97 -9.80 20.63
CA GLU A 278 -15.91 -10.36 21.61
C GLU A 278 -15.86 -9.61 22.95
N ASP A 279 -14.67 -9.30 23.42
CA ASP A 279 -14.41 -8.68 24.71
C ASP A 279 -13.77 -7.28 24.63
N GLY A 280 -13.53 -6.77 23.41
CA GLY A 280 -12.93 -5.47 23.20
C GLY A 280 -11.51 -5.38 23.77
N THR A 281 -10.68 -6.38 23.57
CA THR A 281 -9.33 -6.43 24.13
C THR A 281 -8.28 -6.27 23.04
N LEU A 282 -7.30 -5.37 23.27
CA LEU A 282 -6.11 -5.20 22.46
C LEU A 282 -4.93 -5.92 23.10
N TYR A 283 -4.28 -6.79 22.32
CA TYR A 283 -3.11 -7.53 22.71
C TYR A 283 -1.88 -7.13 21.92
N ALA A 284 -0.70 -7.32 22.51
CA ALA A 284 0.59 -7.28 21.81
C ALA A 284 1.32 -8.61 21.99
N LEU A 285 1.61 -9.28 20.90
CA LEU A 285 2.47 -10.44 20.82
C LEU A 285 3.88 -10.00 20.42
N ASN A 286 4.87 -10.20 21.28
CA ASN A 286 6.26 -10.01 20.93
C ASN A 286 6.69 -11.09 19.92
N LEU A 287 7.12 -10.68 18.73
CA LEU A 287 7.44 -11.59 17.64
C LEU A 287 8.70 -12.43 17.88
N THR A 288 9.58 -12.01 18.79
CA THR A 288 10.80 -12.73 19.16
C THR A 288 10.57 -13.70 20.31
N THR A 289 10.01 -13.20 21.43
CA THR A 289 9.82 -14.03 22.65
C THR A 289 8.56 -14.89 22.60
N LYS A 290 7.62 -14.57 21.70
CA LYS A 290 6.29 -15.19 21.59
C LYS A 290 5.40 -14.96 22.83
N GLU A 291 5.76 -14.02 23.66
CA GLU A 291 4.95 -13.63 24.82
C GLU A 291 3.87 -12.65 24.39
N THR A 292 2.66 -12.86 24.89
CA THR A 292 1.51 -11.98 24.66
C THR A 292 1.21 -11.20 25.93
N VAL A 293 1.00 -9.90 25.80
CA VAL A 293 0.53 -9.03 26.86
C VAL A 293 -0.77 -8.35 26.47
N THR A 294 -1.64 -8.13 27.44
CA THR A 294 -2.84 -7.30 27.27
C THR A 294 -2.45 -5.83 27.40
N LEU A 295 -2.76 -5.03 26.39
CA LEU A 295 -2.50 -3.59 26.40
C LEU A 295 -3.69 -2.79 26.93
N ALA A 296 -4.90 -3.13 26.46
CA ALA A 296 -6.13 -2.45 26.86
C ALA A 296 -7.30 -3.43 26.87
N GLN A 297 -8.29 -3.18 27.72
CA GLN A 297 -9.51 -3.98 27.87
C GLN A 297 -10.73 -3.08 27.82
N ASP A 298 -11.91 -3.69 27.67
CA ASP A 298 -13.20 -3.00 27.64
C ASP A 298 -13.25 -1.87 26.60
N LEU A 299 -12.52 -2.06 25.49
CA LEU A 299 -12.50 -1.11 24.39
C LEU A 299 -13.86 -1.09 23.66
N PRO A 300 -14.28 0.07 23.12
CA PRO A 300 -15.46 0.15 22.29
C PRO A 300 -15.42 -0.87 21.14
N ASN A 301 -16.51 -1.64 21.01
CA ASN A 301 -16.63 -2.69 20.00
C ASN A 301 -18.11 -2.92 19.65
N THR A 302 -18.38 -3.71 18.59
CA THR A 302 -19.73 -4.07 18.16
C THR A 302 -20.18 -5.45 18.67
N GLY A 303 -19.29 -6.18 19.37
CA GLY A 303 -19.52 -7.57 19.78
C GLY A 303 -19.52 -8.57 18.63
N SER A 304 -19.20 -8.12 17.42
CA SER A 304 -19.09 -8.96 16.23
C SER A 304 -18.01 -8.43 15.29
N MET A 305 -17.55 -9.26 14.37
CA MET A 305 -16.60 -8.87 13.34
C MET A 305 -17.19 -7.84 12.36
N ASP A 306 -18.51 -7.83 12.23
CA ASP A 306 -19.19 -6.89 11.36
C ASP A 306 -19.20 -5.49 11.99
N GLY A 307 -18.73 -4.51 11.25
CA GLY A 307 -18.72 -3.11 11.67
C GLY A 307 -17.50 -2.69 12.45
N ILE A 308 -16.48 -3.53 12.59
CA ILE A 308 -15.15 -3.14 13.12
C ILE A 308 -14.15 -3.15 11.97
N TYR A 309 -13.47 -2.03 11.81
CA TYR A 309 -12.45 -1.85 10.78
C TYR A 309 -11.19 -1.29 11.42
N PHE A 310 -10.06 -1.83 11.00
CA PHE A 310 -8.75 -1.39 11.43
C PHE A 310 -8.12 -0.53 10.32
N ASP A 311 -7.45 0.56 10.70
CA ASP A 311 -6.66 1.38 9.76
C ASP A 311 -5.20 0.89 9.74
N ASP A 312 -4.45 1.29 10.76
CA ASP A 312 -3.03 0.97 10.94
C ASP A 312 -2.62 1.44 12.35
N ILE A 313 -1.35 1.27 12.66
CA ILE A 313 -0.74 1.97 13.79
C ILE A 313 -0.26 3.34 13.29
N ARG A 314 -0.85 4.40 13.84
CA ARG A 314 -0.55 5.80 13.52
C ARG A 314 -0.11 6.54 14.77
N ASP A 315 1.04 7.23 14.71
CA ASP A 315 1.58 7.99 15.83
C ASP A 315 1.55 7.21 17.16
N ASN A 316 2.03 5.97 17.13
CA ASN A 316 2.00 5.03 18.26
C ASN A 316 0.61 4.68 18.81
N HIS A 317 -0.46 4.87 18.03
CA HIS A 317 -1.82 4.46 18.38
C HIS A 317 -2.32 3.37 17.45
N PHE A 318 -2.98 2.36 18.01
CA PHE A 318 -3.76 1.39 17.25
C PHE A 318 -5.08 2.07 16.87
N LEU A 319 -5.24 2.38 15.58
CA LEU A 319 -6.37 3.16 15.07
C LEU A 319 -7.39 2.25 14.42
N TYR A 320 -8.63 2.32 14.89
CA TYR A 320 -9.74 1.55 14.35
C TYR A 320 -11.04 2.36 14.37
N TRP A 321 -12.02 1.91 13.60
CA TRP A 321 -13.35 2.54 13.64
C TRP A 321 -14.46 1.52 13.66
N LEU A 322 -15.56 1.93 14.25
CA LEU A 322 -16.81 1.19 14.34
C LEU A 322 -17.83 1.80 13.40
N VAL A 323 -18.53 0.96 12.66
CA VAL A 323 -19.69 1.37 11.89
C VAL A 323 -20.93 0.83 12.59
N GLN A 324 -21.72 1.73 13.17
CA GLN A 324 -22.96 1.35 13.84
C GLN A 324 -23.95 0.77 12.83
N PRO A 325 -24.51 -0.42 13.10
CA PRO A 325 -25.51 -1.01 12.22
C PRO A 325 -26.70 -0.07 12.03
N SER A 326 -27.10 0.14 10.79
CA SER A 326 -28.32 0.86 10.46
C SER A 326 -28.95 0.26 9.22
N ASP A 327 -30.27 0.08 9.25
CA ASP A 327 -31.06 -0.35 8.10
C ASP A 327 -31.09 0.72 6.98
N GLU A 328 -30.78 1.97 7.32
CA GLU A 328 -30.68 3.10 6.42
C GLU A 328 -29.20 3.45 6.23
N PRO A 329 -28.56 3.13 5.08
CA PRO A 329 -27.14 3.36 4.85
C PRO A 329 -26.67 4.79 5.12
N GLU A 330 -27.52 5.77 4.80
CA GLU A 330 -27.27 7.19 5.03
C GLU A 330 -27.28 7.61 6.51
N LYS A 331 -27.70 6.74 7.40
CA LYS A 331 -27.72 6.97 8.85
C LYS A 331 -26.61 6.20 9.58
N ARG A 332 -25.73 5.55 8.85
CA ARG A 332 -24.58 4.87 9.45
C ARG A 332 -23.65 5.90 10.05
N VAL A 333 -23.32 5.71 11.31
CA VAL A 333 -22.35 6.55 12.03
C VAL A 333 -21.06 5.76 12.16
N CYS A 334 -19.96 6.38 11.79
CA CYS A 334 -18.62 5.86 11.99
C CYS A 334 -18.00 6.53 13.22
N GLU A 335 -17.56 5.74 14.17
CA GLU A 335 -16.88 6.18 15.38
C GLU A 335 -15.43 5.73 15.34
N THR A 336 -14.50 6.67 15.39
CA THR A 336 -13.05 6.40 15.31
C THR A 336 -12.43 6.40 16.69
N TYR A 337 -11.56 5.42 16.93
CA TYR A 337 -10.87 5.24 18.21
C TYR A 337 -9.37 5.03 17.99
N GLY A 338 -8.57 5.63 18.86
CA GLY A 338 -7.13 5.41 18.96
C GLY A 338 -6.76 4.86 20.32
N VAL A 339 -6.03 3.75 20.36
CA VAL A 339 -5.48 3.19 21.59
C VAL A 339 -3.97 3.44 21.60
N ASP A 340 -3.52 4.27 22.52
CA ASP A 340 -2.10 4.54 22.73
C ASP A 340 -1.38 3.25 23.14
N LEU A 341 -0.36 2.85 22.40
CA LEU A 341 0.33 1.57 22.57
C LEU A 341 1.26 1.53 23.80
N GLU A 342 1.60 2.67 24.38
CA GLU A 342 2.44 2.75 25.57
C GLU A 342 1.61 2.69 26.85
N SER A 343 0.53 3.46 26.91
CA SER A 343 -0.31 3.59 28.11
C SER A 343 -1.53 2.68 28.11
N GLY A 344 -1.97 2.17 26.94
CA GLY A 344 -3.24 1.47 26.75
C GLY A 344 -4.47 2.39 26.81
N ALA A 345 -4.28 3.71 26.89
CA ALA A 345 -5.38 4.66 26.95
C ALA A 345 -6.12 4.73 25.61
N CYS A 346 -7.45 4.58 25.65
CA CYS A 346 -8.33 4.72 24.49
C CYS A 346 -8.91 6.13 24.43
N SER A 347 -8.86 6.76 23.26
CA SER A 347 -9.51 8.02 22.96
C SER A 347 -10.39 7.91 21.73
N GLN A 348 -11.55 8.56 21.75
CA GLN A 348 -12.37 8.73 20.56
C GLN A 348 -11.87 9.94 19.76
N VAL A 349 -11.78 9.79 18.44
CA VAL A 349 -11.49 10.88 17.52
C VAL A 349 -12.80 11.28 16.83
N THR A 350 -13.25 12.51 17.05
CA THR A 350 -14.52 13.03 16.53
C THR A 350 -14.34 13.91 15.29
N LEU A 351 -13.09 13.99 14.78
CA LEU A 351 -12.78 14.76 13.58
C LEU A 351 -13.46 14.19 12.35
N HIS A 352 -14.04 15.08 11.58
CA HIS A 352 -14.66 14.79 10.30
C HIS A 352 -13.99 15.59 9.20
N GLY A 353 -13.94 15.03 8.00
CA GLY A 353 -13.62 15.78 6.79
C GLY A 353 -14.86 16.51 6.25
N GLY A 354 -14.77 16.91 4.99
CA GLY A 354 -15.91 17.38 4.20
C GLY A 354 -16.77 16.25 3.63
N PHE A 355 -16.62 15.01 4.14
CA PHE A 355 -17.53 13.90 3.85
C PHE A 355 -18.89 14.14 4.46
N GLU A 356 -19.91 13.39 4.02
CA GLU A 356 -21.18 13.35 4.71
C GLU A 356 -20.99 12.93 6.17
N THR A 357 -21.83 13.44 7.05
CA THR A 357 -21.72 13.18 8.49
C THR A 357 -21.68 11.68 8.79
N GLY A 358 -20.66 11.25 9.53
CA GLY A 358 -20.52 9.88 9.98
C GLY A 358 -19.53 9.04 9.18
N GLU A 359 -18.80 9.59 8.21
CA GLU A 359 -17.71 8.87 7.56
C GLU A 359 -16.39 8.97 8.34
N TYR A 360 -15.61 7.91 8.27
CA TYR A 360 -14.24 7.86 8.79
C TYR A 360 -13.34 8.84 8.02
N LEU A 361 -12.39 9.48 8.71
CA LEU A 361 -11.38 10.36 8.13
C LEU A 361 -10.09 9.55 7.83
N PRO A 362 -9.86 9.08 6.60
CA PRO A 362 -8.73 8.21 6.30
C PRO A 362 -7.39 8.95 6.40
N ILE A 363 -6.45 8.39 7.15
CA ILE A 363 -5.06 8.85 7.15
C ILE A 363 -4.32 8.15 6.01
N VAL A 364 -3.83 8.95 5.07
CA VAL A 364 -3.14 8.48 3.85
C VAL A 364 -1.64 8.33 4.09
N TRP A 365 -1.07 9.29 4.83
CA TRP A 365 0.35 9.32 5.14
C TRP A 365 0.61 9.98 6.49
N GLU A 366 1.75 9.62 7.07
CA GLU A 366 2.20 10.13 8.35
C GLU A 366 3.63 10.65 8.22
N THR A 367 3.86 11.90 8.68
CA THR A 367 5.18 12.47 8.91
C THR A 367 5.48 12.50 10.41
N ASP A 368 6.62 13.05 10.79
CA ASP A 368 6.94 13.22 12.21
C ASP A 368 5.91 14.09 12.95
N ASN A 369 5.31 15.08 12.27
CA ASN A 369 4.48 16.12 12.90
C ASN A 369 3.04 16.18 12.42
N GLU A 370 2.74 15.71 11.21
CA GLU A 370 1.45 15.88 10.55
C GLU A 370 0.93 14.57 9.98
N PHE A 371 -0.39 14.46 9.85
CA PHE A 371 -1.06 13.49 9.01
C PHE A 371 -1.53 14.14 7.71
N LEU A 372 -1.35 13.43 6.60
CA LEU A 372 -2.09 13.66 5.37
C LEU A 372 -3.37 12.85 5.41
N VAL A 373 -4.50 13.50 5.29
CA VAL A 373 -5.83 12.85 5.34
C VAL A 373 -6.59 13.05 4.04
N GLN A 374 -7.47 12.10 3.70
CA GLN A 374 -8.51 12.32 2.69
C GLN A 374 -9.62 13.14 3.33
N TYR A 375 -9.66 14.44 3.01
CA TYR A 375 -10.59 15.38 3.64
C TYR A 375 -12.01 15.26 3.10
N SER A 376 -12.16 15.13 1.77
CA SER A 376 -13.46 14.93 1.11
C SER A 376 -13.29 14.25 -0.24
N ARG A 377 -14.41 13.85 -0.84
CA ARG A 377 -14.47 13.30 -2.19
C ARG A 377 -15.56 14.04 -2.96
N GLU A 378 -15.18 14.58 -4.12
CA GLU A 378 -16.11 15.21 -5.02
C GLU A 378 -16.45 14.24 -6.17
N PRO A 379 -17.72 13.90 -6.40
CA PRO A 379 -18.08 13.03 -7.49
C PRO A 379 -17.71 13.69 -8.83
N GLN A 380 -17.09 12.95 -9.70
CA GLN A 380 -16.70 13.38 -11.03
C GLN A 380 -17.17 12.37 -12.08
N LYS A 381 -17.79 12.85 -13.14
CA LYS A 381 -18.12 12.03 -14.30
C LYS A 381 -16.94 11.97 -15.26
N VAL A 382 -16.54 10.79 -15.63
CA VAL A 382 -15.49 10.53 -16.60
C VAL A 382 -15.99 9.68 -17.76
N MET A 383 -15.52 9.97 -18.95
CA MET A 383 -15.77 9.11 -20.13
C MET A 383 -14.68 8.06 -20.19
N LEU A 384 -15.07 6.80 -20.12
CA LEU A 384 -14.16 5.67 -20.29
C LEU A 384 -14.38 5.03 -21.67
N THR A 385 -13.32 4.44 -22.23
CA THR A 385 -13.39 3.71 -23.47
C THR A 385 -13.28 2.21 -23.18
N ALA A 386 -14.31 1.46 -23.57
CA ALA A 386 -14.32 0.01 -23.46
C ALA A 386 -13.35 -0.62 -24.47
N PRO A 387 -12.93 -1.91 -24.30
CA PRO A 387 -12.02 -2.60 -25.21
C PRO A 387 -12.52 -2.70 -26.65
N ASP A 388 -13.81 -2.59 -26.88
CA ASP A 388 -14.44 -2.58 -28.22
C ASP A 388 -14.45 -1.17 -28.86
N GLY A 389 -13.89 -0.16 -28.20
CA GLY A 389 -13.86 1.23 -28.65
C GLY A 389 -15.11 2.03 -28.32
N SER A 390 -16.13 1.44 -27.70
CA SER A 390 -17.31 2.19 -27.23
C SER A 390 -16.96 3.07 -26.03
N GLN A 391 -17.57 4.25 -25.99
CA GLN A 391 -17.41 5.17 -24.84
C GLN A 391 -18.64 5.09 -23.94
N TYR A 392 -18.40 5.10 -22.64
CA TYR A 392 -19.45 5.14 -21.62
C TYR A 392 -19.05 6.09 -20.48
N GLU A 393 -20.08 6.75 -19.92
CA GLU A 393 -19.91 7.60 -18.75
C GLU A 393 -19.78 6.71 -17.51
N SER A 394 -18.78 7.00 -16.69
CA SER A 394 -18.58 6.39 -15.38
C SER A 394 -18.47 7.48 -14.31
N GLU A 395 -18.85 7.16 -13.09
CA GLU A 395 -18.62 8.04 -11.97
C GLU A 395 -17.34 7.63 -11.27
N THR A 396 -16.50 8.61 -10.98
CA THR A 396 -15.31 8.52 -10.13
C THR A 396 -15.38 9.61 -9.09
N SER A 397 -14.41 9.70 -8.22
CA SER A 397 -14.32 10.81 -7.27
C SER A 397 -12.94 11.41 -7.26
N VAL A 398 -12.89 12.73 -7.19
CA VAL A 398 -11.66 13.48 -6.95
C VAL A 398 -11.50 13.64 -5.45
N VAL A 399 -10.36 13.18 -4.93
CA VAL A 399 -10.06 13.29 -3.50
C VAL A 399 -9.48 14.66 -3.21
N GLN A 400 -10.08 15.36 -2.25
CA GLN A 400 -9.51 16.54 -1.62
C GLN A 400 -8.69 16.09 -0.41
N TYR A 401 -7.42 16.44 -0.39
CA TYR A 401 -6.52 16.15 0.72
C TYR A 401 -6.41 17.33 1.67
N ALA A 402 -6.04 17.04 2.91
CA ALA A 402 -5.64 18.04 3.89
C ALA A 402 -4.50 17.54 4.76
N LEU A 403 -3.72 18.47 5.29
CA LEU A 403 -2.75 18.22 6.34
C LEU A 403 -3.33 18.65 7.67
N ILE A 404 -3.05 17.89 8.72
CA ILE A 404 -3.43 18.20 10.10
C ILE A 404 -2.28 17.84 11.03
N ALA A 405 -1.93 18.73 11.96
CA ALA A 405 -0.93 18.42 12.98
C ALA A 405 -1.40 17.24 13.83
N LYS A 406 -0.50 16.29 14.16
CA LYS A 406 -0.82 15.14 15.01
C LYS A 406 -1.42 15.56 16.34
N ALA A 407 -0.85 16.61 16.98
CA ALA A 407 -1.38 17.16 18.23
C ALA A 407 -2.81 17.69 18.12
N ASP A 408 -3.17 18.27 16.96
CA ASP A 408 -4.54 18.74 16.72
C ASP A 408 -5.49 17.58 16.43
N PHE A 409 -5.01 16.56 15.70
CA PHE A 409 -5.78 15.34 15.41
C PHE A 409 -6.20 14.64 16.74
N TRP A 410 -5.25 14.37 17.63
CA TRP A 410 -5.52 13.70 18.91
C TRP A 410 -6.26 14.57 19.95
N GLN A 411 -6.40 15.87 19.69
CA GLN A 411 -7.16 16.81 20.54
C GLN A 411 -8.49 17.22 19.92
N ASP A 412 -8.94 16.53 18.86
CA ASP A 412 -10.18 16.86 18.13
C ASP A 412 -10.26 18.32 17.65
N LYS A 413 -9.12 18.90 17.26
CA LYS A 413 -9.07 20.27 16.75
C LYS A 413 -9.06 20.25 15.21
N PRO A 414 -10.10 20.74 14.53
CA PRO A 414 -10.21 20.69 13.09
C PRO A 414 -9.37 21.75 12.37
N ASN A 415 -8.10 21.87 12.71
CA ASN A 415 -7.16 22.83 12.14
C ASN A 415 -6.57 22.28 10.82
N TYR A 416 -7.42 21.98 9.86
CA TYR A 416 -7.02 21.46 8.56
C TYR A 416 -6.34 22.53 7.70
N ARG A 417 -5.23 22.16 7.08
CA ARG A 417 -4.60 22.89 6.00
C ARG A 417 -4.91 22.18 4.69
N LEU A 418 -5.93 22.68 3.97
CA LEU A 418 -6.38 22.07 2.71
C LEU A 418 -5.27 22.11 1.67
N VAL A 419 -5.14 21.01 0.93
CA VAL A 419 -4.21 20.91 -0.19
C VAL A 419 -4.83 21.59 -1.41
N GLY A 420 -4.23 22.71 -1.83
CA GLY A 420 -4.67 23.44 -3.04
C GLY A 420 -4.26 22.70 -4.32
N ARG A 421 -5.18 22.60 -5.27
CA ARG A 421 -4.91 22.07 -6.61
C ARG A 421 -4.44 23.18 -7.53
N ILE A 422 -3.39 22.94 -8.34
CA ILE A 422 -2.86 23.93 -9.30
C ILE A 422 -3.62 23.86 -10.64
N ASP A 423 -4.33 22.79 -10.86
CA ASP A 423 -5.11 22.50 -12.08
C ASP A 423 -6.54 23.04 -12.07
N GLN A 424 -6.86 23.93 -11.12
CA GLN A 424 -8.15 24.63 -10.99
C GLN A 424 -8.04 26.12 -11.33
#